data_b3ba7b4fe88584e2f31759586b831d62
#
_entry.id   b3ba7b4fe88584e2f31759586b831d62
#
_cell.length_a   1.000
_cell.length_b   1.000
_cell.length_c   1.000
_cell.angle_alpha   90.00
_cell.angle_beta   90.00
_cell.angle_gamma   90.00
#
_symmetry.space_group_name_H-M   'P 1'
#
loop_
_entity.id
_entity.type
_entity.pdbx_description
1 polymer ?
#
loop_
_entity_poly.entity_id
_entity_poly.type
_entity_poly.pdbx_seq_one_letter_code
_entity_poly.pdbx_strand_id
1 'polypeptide(L)'
;MRIRVIGGGLAGPEAALTAARLGCEVDLYEMRAMVDGKPRLTPAHQTIEFGELVCSNSLKSESPNTAPWVLKQEMRRAGSALLRMADETAVPAGHALAVDRVEFSRRIAEAIAAEPRIRVVREEVTRLDPADGLTILATGPLTSDALSAEIERLTGSGHLAFYDSISPIVDADSIDLEKVYFAARWDKGTADYINCPMDRTEYDRFLDALLAAEPAETKEWEKADYFEGCLPIEVLARRGRDTIRFGPMKPVGLRDPRTGRTPWAVVQLRKENVRADSYNLVGFQNHLKFGAQAEVLRLIPGLENARFLRYGQIHRNTYICAPALLDENLRLKQHPWLLFAGQLSGVEGYTESIATGLLAGIYAAALARGEEPAAAPRACALGSLVHYITHAEVKNFQPANMTFDLLEPLEEELRKKIRDKKERHRLQCERALAAFDAWWTAVPQPAQGIPA
;
A
#
# COMPACT_ATOMS: atom_id res chain seq x y z
N MET A 1 -9.72 -16.08 -24.47
CA MET A 1 -10.89 -15.40 -23.88
C MET A 1 -10.43 -14.04 -23.37
N ARG A 2 -11.29 -13.03 -23.40
CA ARG A 2 -10.94 -11.65 -23.01
C ARG A 2 -11.40 -11.38 -21.58
N ILE A 3 -10.55 -10.72 -20.78
CA ILE A 3 -10.81 -10.32 -19.41
C ILE A 3 -10.81 -8.80 -19.36
N ARG A 4 -11.79 -8.20 -18.67
CA ARG A 4 -11.78 -6.77 -18.35
C ARG A 4 -11.12 -6.54 -17.00
N VAL A 5 -10.17 -5.61 -16.94
CA VAL A 5 -9.56 -5.13 -15.69
C VAL A 5 -9.86 -3.65 -15.57
N ILE A 6 -10.51 -3.24 -14.48
CA ILE A 6 -10.92 -1.86 -14.24
C ILE A 6 -10.12 -1.27 -13.09
N GLY A 7 -9.29 -0.28 -13.41
CA GLY A 7 -8.41 0.45 -12.50
C GLY A 7 -6.93 0.28 -12.85
N GLY A 8 -6.24 1.39 -13.02
CA GLY A 8 -4.80 1.48 -13.37
C GLY A 8 -3.89 1.77 -12.19
N GLY A 9 -4.34 1.45 -10.96
CA GLY A 9 -3.51 1.52 -9.74
C GLY A 9 -2.47 0.40 -9.69
N LEU A 10 -2.26 -0.21 -8.51
CA LEU A 10 -1.29 -1.30 -8.36
C LEU A 10 -1.91 -2.67 -8.72
N ALA A 11 -3.10 -2.95 -8.18
CA ALA A 11 -3.74 -4.25 -8.35
C ALA A 11 -4.16 -4.54 -9.80
N GLY A 12 -4.67 -3.53 -10.52
CA GLY A 12 -5.11 -3.70 -11.91
C GLY A 12 -3.98 -4.03 -12.88
N PRO A 13 -2.90 -3.26 -12.95
CA PRO A 13 -1.73 -3.59 -13.74
C PRO A 13 -1.12 -4.96 -13.42
N GLU A 14 -1.01 -5.33 -12.12
CA GLU A 14 -0.54 -6.66 -11.73
C GLU A 14 -1.47 -7.77 -12.26
N ALA A 15 -2.81 -7.59 -12.09
CA ALA A 15 -3.79 -8.54 -12.59
C ALA A 15 -3.74 -8.66 -14.12
N ALA A 16 -3.63 -7.54 -14.83
CA ALA A 16 -3.57 -7.49 -16.29
C ALA A 16 -2.32 -8.19 -16.83
N LEU A 17 -1.15 -7.86 -16.30
CA LEU A 17 0.12 -8.49 -16.70
C LEU A 17 0.15 -9.98 -16.36
N THR A 18 -0.40 -10.37 -15.21
CA THR A 18 -0.51 -11.78 -14.82
C THR A 18 -1.44 -12.56 -15.72
N ALA A 19 -2.64 -12.04 -16.01
CA ALA A 19 -3.59 -12.68 -16.92
C ALA A 19 -3.04 -12.79 -18.36
N ALA A 20 -2.38 -11.73 -18.84
CA ALA A 20 -1.74 -11.74 -20.16
C ALA A 20 -0.61 -12.77 -20.24
N ARG A 21 0.25 -12.86 -19.23
CA ARG A 21 1.29 -13.90 -19.11
C ARG A 21 0.71 -15.31 -19.13
N LEU A 22 -0.49 -15.50 -18.59
CA LEU A 22 -1.24 -16.77 -18.60
C LEU A 22 -2.05 -16.97 -19.88
N GLY A 23 -1.85 -16.15 -20.92
CA GLY A 23 -2.38 -16.32 -22.26
C GLY A 23 -3.74 -15.66 -22.52
N CYS A 24 -4.24 -14.83 -21.62
CA CYS A 24 -5.52 -14.12 -21.80
C CYS A 24 -5.33 -12.81 -22.55
N GLU A 25 -6.31 -12.43 -23.36
CA GLU A 25 -6.48 -11.07 -23.86
C GLU A 25 -7.08 -10.20 -22.73
N VAL A 26 -6.56 -8.99 -22.55
CA VAL A 26 -6.98 -8.10 -21.45
C VAL A 26 -7.34 -6.71 -21.97
N ASP A 27 -8.50 -6.19 -21.56
CA ASP A 27 -8.84 -4.79 -21.69
C ASP A 27 -8.64 -4.11 -20.32
N LEU A 28 -7.61 -3.27 -20.21
CA LEU A 28 -7.28 -2.52 -19.00
C LEU A 28 -7.86 -1.11 -19.06
N TYR A 29 -8.87 -0.85 -18.23
CA TYR A 29 -9.55 0.44 -18.13
C TYR A 29 -8.93 1.32 -17.06
N GLU A 30 -8.70 2.57 -17.38
CA GLU A 30 -8.23 3.59 -16.42
C GLU A 30 -8.94 4.93 -16.71
N MET A 31 -9.58 5.49 -15.68
CA MET A 31 -10.34 6.76 -15.83
C MET A 31 -9.46 8.00 -15.97
N ARG A 32 -8.21 7.97 -15.47
CA ARG A 32 -7.26 9.08 -15.65
C ARG A 32 -6.78 9.11 -17.09
N ALA A 33 -6.96 10.24 -17.73
CA ALA A 33 -6.70 10.40 -19.16
C ALA A 33 -6.28 11.84 -19.48
N MET A 34 -5.70 12.04 -20.66
CA MET A 34 -5.59 13.37 -21.26
C MET A 34 -6.92 13.72 -21.90
N VAL A 35 -7.53 14.82 -21.49
CA VAL A 35 -8.79 15.34 -22.05
C VAL A 35 -8.53 16.80 -22.45
N ASP A 36 -8.72 17.13 -23.72
CA ASP A 36 -8.47 18.47 -24.28
C ASP A 36 -7.08 19.04 -23.90
N GLY A 37 -6.05 18.18 -23.96
CA GLY A 37 -4.67 18.56 -23.66
C GLY A 37 -4.35 18.76 -22.16
N LYS A 38 -5.29 18.46 -21.25
CA LYS A 38 -5.12 18.52 -19.81
C LYS A 38 -5.31 17.15 -19.16
N PRO A 39 -4.54 16.82 -18.10
CA PRO A 39 -4.73 15.58 -17.39
C PRO A 39 -6.02 15.63 -16.53
N ARG A 40 -6.91 14.66 -16.73
CA ARG A 40 -8.03 14.39 -15.82
C ARG A 40 -7.53 13.44 -14.74
N LEU A 41 -7.40 13.94 -13.52
CA LEU A 41 -6.84 13.24 -12.37
C LEU A 41 -7.87 13.12 -11.24
N THR A 42 -7.63 12.21 -10.31
CA THR A 42 -8.31 12.20 -9.01
C THR A 42 -7.63 13.18 -8.05
N PRO A 43 -8.23 13.55 -6.93
CA PRO A 43 -7.61 14.46 -5.96
C PRO A 43 -6.26 13.99 -5.41
N ALA A 44 -5.98 12.68 -5.40
CA ALA A 44 -4.73 12.13 -4.86
C ALA A 44 -3.63 11.94 -5.90
N HIS A 45 -3.98 11.77 -7.18
CA HIS A 45 -3.02 11.51 -8.25
C HIS A 45 -2.45 12.80 -8.84
N GLN A 46 -1.22 12.74 -9.28
CA GLN A 46 -0.51 13.83 -9.95
C GLN A 46 -0.25 13.54 -11.44
N THR A 47 -0.38 12.29 -11.85
CA THR A 47 -0.12 11.82 -13.20
C THR A 47 -1.25 10.94 -13.73
N ILE A 48 -1.25 10.70 -15.05
CA ILE A 48 -2.13 9.71 -15.68
C ILE A 48 -1.48 8.33 -15.75
N GLU A 49 -0.24 8.18 -15.25
CA GLU A 49 0.52 6.95 -15.36
C GLU A 49 -0.04 5.83 -14.49
N PHE A 50 0.24 4.59 -14.87
CA PHE A 50 -0.14 3.40 -14.11
C PHE A 50 0.71 3.25 -12.86
N GLY A 51 0.13 2.65 -11.81
CA GLY A 51 0.87 2.28 -10.60
C GLY A 51 1.39 3.45 -9.78
N GLU A 52 0.84 4.67 -9.94
CA GLU A 52 1.25 5.82 -9.15
C GLU A 52 1.07 5.57 -7.65
N LEU A 53 2.15 5.72 -6.88
CA LEU A 53 2.13 5.59 -5.43
C LEU A 53 1.70 6.91 -4.78
N VAL A 54 0.49 6.99 -4.30
CA VAL A 54 -0.12 8.25 -3.82
C VAL A 54 0.25 8.64 -2.38
N CYS A 55 0.48 7.68 -1.48
CA CYS A 55 0.70 7.95 -0.06
C CYS A 55 2.20 7.93 0.30
N SER A 56 2.86 6.80 0.15
CA SER A 56 4.28 6.63 0.45
C SER A 56 4.98 5.92 -0.72
N ASN A 57 6.30 5.78 -0.67
CA ASN A 57 7.03 5.01 -1.68
C ASN A 57 7.51 3.64 -1.13
N SER A 58 6.96 3.17 -0.01
CA SER A 58 7.41 1.96 0.67
C SER A 58 6.46 0.79 0.47
N LEU A 59 7.03 -0.36 0.09
CA LEU A 59 6.38 -1.66 0.07
C LEU A 59 6.71 -2.48 1.33
N LYS A 60 6.89 -1.80 2.47
CA LYS A 60 7.14 -2.39 3.79
C LYS A 60 8.48 -3.15 3.92
N SER A 61 8.63 -3.90 5.02
CA SER A 61 9.89 -4.52 5.43
C SER A 61 10.36 -5.62 4.47
N GLU A 62 11.67 -5.62 4.20
CA GLU A 62 12.43 -6.71 3.55
C GLU A 62 13.23 -7.54 4.56
N SER A 63 13.12 -7.24 5.86
CA SER A 63 13.82 -8.06 6.86
C SER A 63 13.34 -9.51 6.80
N PRO A 64 14.24 -10.48 6.68
CA PRO A 64 13.89 -11.89 6.67
C PRO A 64 13.03 -12.29 7.88
N ASN A 65 12.12 -13.21 7.66
CA ASN A 65 11.22 -13.74 8.67
C ASN A 65 10.29 -12.68 9.30
N THR A 66 9.86 -11.69 8.50
CA THR A 66 8.75 -10.80 8.83
C THR A 66 7.54 -11.12 7.95
N ALA A 67 6.33 -10.80 8.39
CA ALA A 67 5.12 -11.10 7.64
C ALA A 67 5.07 -10.39 6.26
N PRO A 68 5.45 -9.10 6.11
CA PRO A 68 5.56 -8.48 4.79
C PRO A 68 6.64 -9.12 3.90
N TRP A 69 7.72 -9.62 4.49
CA TRP A 69 8.77 -10.31 3.74
C TRP A 69 8.27 -11.64 3.16
N VAL A 70 7.62 -12.49 3.96
CA VAL A 70 7.13 -13.79 3.48
C VAL A 70 6.09 -13.61 2.37
N LEU A 71 5.18 -12.64 2.48
CA LEU A 71 4.23 -12.30 1.42
C LEU A 71 4.96 -11.97 0.11
N LYS A 72 5.99 -11.10 0.17
CA LYS A 72 6.78 -10.74 -1.01
C LYS A 72 7.58 -11.92 -1.57
N GLN A 73 8.08 -12.83 -0.72
CA GLN A 73 8.73 -14.05 -1.21
C GLN A 73 7.79 -14.94 -2.02
N GLU A 74 6.55 -15.10 -1.58
CA GLU A 74 5.53 -15.84 -2.32
C GLU A 74 5.19 -15.14 -3.65
N MET A 75 5.01 -13.82 -3.63
CA MET A 75 4.75 -13.03 -4.84
C MET A 75 5.91 -13.12 -5.86
N ARG A 76 7.18 -13.06 -5.40
CA ARG A 76 8.34 -13.24 -6.28
C ARG A 76 8.36 -14.62 -6.91
N ARG A 77 8.09 -15.68 -6.14
CA ARG A 77 7.99 -17.06 -6.64
C ARG A 77 6.85 -17.21 -7.64
N ALA A 78 5.74 -16.51 -7.45
CA ALA A 78 4.63 -16.46 -8.41
C ALA A 78 4.94 -15.61 -9.65
N GLY A 79 6.07 -14.90 -9.68
CA GLY A 79 6.46 -14.05 -10.79
C GLY A 79 5.65 -12.76 -10.89
N SER A 80 5.34 -12.11 -9.74
CA SER A 80 4.70 -10.81 -9.71
C SER A 80 5.49 -9.78 -10.51
N ALA A 81 4.85 -9.18 -11.51
CA ALA A 81 5.49 -8.22 -12.40
C ALA A 81 5.81 -6.91 -11.67
N LEU A 82 4.86 -6.38 -10.91
CA LEU A 82 5.06 -5.13 -10.20
C LEU A 82 6.07 -5.26 -9.06
N LEU A 83 6.12 -6.42 -8.38
CA LEU A 83 7.13 -6.60 -7.34
C LEU A 83 8.54 -6.69 -7.92
N ARG A 84 8.72 -7.32 -9.08
CA ARG A 84 10.00 -7.29 -9.83
C ARG A 84 10.41 -5.86 -10.17
N MET A 85 9.48 -5.06 -10.72
CA MET A 85 9.75 -3.64 -11.00
C MET A 85 10.07 -2.83 -9.75
N ALA A 86 9.45 -3.18 -8.61
CA ALA A 86 9.79 -2.57 -7.34
C ALA A 86 11.22 -2.90 -6.88
N ASP A 87 11.65 -4.15 -7.07
CA ASP A 87 13.04 -4.55 -6.79
C ASP A 87 14.04 -3.83 -7.71
N GLU A 88 13.70 -3.65 -8.99
CA GLU A 88 14.54 -2.94 -9.98
C GLU A 88 14.63 -1.43 -9.76
N THR A 89 13.63 -0.82 -9.13
CA THR A 89 13.56 0.62 -8.86
C THR A 89 13.77 0.98 -7.39
N ALA A 90 14.31 0.02 -6.63
CA ALA A 90 14.52 0.18 -5.20
C ALA A 90 15.46 1.33 -4.88
N VAL A 91 15.11 2.10 -3.85
CA VAL A 91 15.94 3.17 -3.28
C VAL A 91 16.37 2.78 -1.86
N PRO A 92 17.54 3.23 -1.40
CA PRO A 92 17.99 2.95 -0.05
C PRO A 92 16.99 3.44 1.01
N ALA A 93 16.49 2.51 1.84
CA ALA A 93 15.53 2.78 2.90
C ALA A 93 15.67 1.80 4.09
N GLY A 94 16.89 1.47 4.47
CA GLY A 94 17.21 0.54 5.56
C GLY A 94 16.65 -0.85 5.27
N HIS A 95 15.70 -1.31 6.10
CA HIS A 95 15.07 -2.62 5.92
C HIS A 95 13.75 -2.60 5.14
N ALA A 96 13.34 -1.45 4.62
CA ALA A 96 12.12 -1.35 3.81
C ALA A 96 12.45 -1.45 2.32
N LEU A 97 11.60 -2.11 1.54
CA LEU A 97 11.58 -1.94 0.09
C LEU A 97 10.88 -0.61 -0.20
N ALA A 98 11.65 0.41 -0.49
CA ALA A 98 11.15 1.68 -1.00
C ALA A 98 11.58 1.83 -2.46
N VAL A 99 10.78 2.51 -3.28
CA VAL A 99 11.02 2.65 -4.72
C VAL A 99 11.12 4.10 -5.13
N ASP A 100 11.82 4.36 -6.22
CA ASP A 100 11.68 5.59 -6.97
C ASP A 100 10.29 5.61 -7.62
N ARG A 101 9.41 6.51 -7.16
CA ARG A 101 8.00 6.54 -7.61
C ARG A 101 7.83 6.75 -9.10
N VAL A 102 8.65 7.64 -9.65
CA VAL A 102 8.55 8.03 -11.06
C VAL A 102 9.02 6.87 -11.94
N GLU A 103 10.17 6.31 -11.59
CA GLU A 103 10.75 5.19 -12.33
C GLU A 103 9.89 3.93 -12.22
N PHE A 104 9.34 3.64 -11.04
CA PHE A 104 8.43 2.53 -10.83
C PHE A 104 7.18 2.62 -11.71
N SER A 105 6.50 3.78 -11.68
CA SER A 105 5.32 4.04 -12.51
C SER A 105 5.64 3.97 -14.01
N ARG A 106 6.79 4.52 -14.42
CA ARG A 106 7.29 4.46 -15.81
C ARG A 106 7.48 3.01 -16.27
N ARG A 107 8.14 2.17 -15.44
CA ARG A 107 8.35 0.74 -15.73
C ARG A 107 7.05 -0.02 -15.90
N ILE A 108 6.05 0.26 -15.06
CA ILE A 108 4.72 -0.35 -15.18
C ILE A 108 4.08 0.04 -16.52
N ALA A 109 4.11 1.33 -16.87
CA ALA A 109 3.53 1.81 -18.12
C ALA A 109 4.21 1.18 -19.34
N GLU A 110 5.54 1.07 -19.34
CA GLU A 110 6.32 0.41 -20.40
C GLU A 110 5.98 -1.07 -20.53
N ALA A 111 5.87 -1.80 -19.42
CA ALA A 111 5.53 -3.21 -19.45
C ALA A 111 4.11 -3.46 -20.00
N ILE A 112 3.15 -2.61 -19.62
CA ILE A 112 1.79 -2.67 -20.17
C ILE A 112 1.79 -2.37 -21.67
N ALA A 113 2.51 -1.33 -22.10
CA ALA A 113 2.60 -0.95 -23.51
C ALA A 113 3.31 -2.01 -24.37
N ALA A 114 4.25 -2.75 -23.80
CA ALA A 114 5.01 -3.80 -24.48
C ALA A 114 4.24 -5.13 -24.56
N GLU A 115 3.19 -5.34 -23.77
CA GLU A 115 2.42 -6.59 -23.77
C GLU A 115 1.30 -6.54 -24.84
N PRO A 116 1.42 -7.30 -25.95
CA PRO A 116 0.47 -7.22 -27.07
C PRO A 116 -0.94 -7.72 -26.72
N ARG A 117 -1.09 -8.51 -25.65
CA ARG A 117 -2.40 -9.00 -25.18
C ARG A 117 -3.14 -8.00 -24.32
N ILE A 118 -2.51 -6.87 -23.94
CA ILE A 118 -3.15 -5.83 -23.13
C ILE A 118 -3.55 -4.67 -24.02
N ARG A 119 -4.85 -4.40 -24.11
CA ARG A 119 -5.39 -3.19 -24.70
C ARG A 119 -5.73 -2.20 -23.60
N VAL A 120 -5.10 -1.04 -23.60
CA VAL A 120 -5.40 0.06 -22.66
C VAL A 120 -6.59 0.85 -23.17
N VAL A 121 -7.58 1.09 -22.28
CA VAL A 121 -8.77 1.91 -22.54
C VAL A 121 -8.81 3.04 -21.51
N ARG A 122 -8.61 4.27 -21.94
CA ARG A 122 -8.58 5.48 -21.09
C ARG A 122 -10.00 6.07 -20.95
N GLU A 123 -10.85 5.30 -20.29
CA GLU A 123 -12.26 5.65 -20.05
C GLU A 123 -12.69 5.30 -18.62
N GLU A 124 -13.63 6.09 -18.09
CA GLU A 124 -14.29 5.78 -16.85
C GLU A 124 -15.38 4.73 -17.08
N VAL A 125 -15.30 3.62 -16.36
CA VAL A 125 -16.37 2.61 -16.34
C VAL A 125 -17.37 2.99 -15.25
N THR A 126 -18.61 3.19 -15.65
CA THR A 126 -19.70 3.59 -14.74
C THR A 126 -20.78 2.53 -14.57
N ARG A 127 -20.75 1.46 -15.38
CA ARG A 127 -21.70 0.34 -15.35
C ARG A 127 -20.99 -0.99 -15.54
N LEU A 128 -21.52 -2.02 -14.93
CA LEU A 128 -21.02 -3.38 -14.95
C LEU A 128 -22.12 -4.32 -15.46
N ASP A 129 -21.84 -5.04 -16.55
CA ASP A 129 -22.79 -5.95 -17.16
C ASP A 129 -22.14 -7.35 -17.33
N PRO A 130 -22.85 -8.44 -16.96
CA PRO A 130 -22.38 -9.80 -17.24
C PRO A 130 -22.06 -10.05 -18.73
N ALA A 131 -22.74 -9.37 -19.65
CA ALA A 131 -22.50 -9.46 -21.08
C ALA A 131 -21.09 -8.97 -21.49
N ASP A 132 -20.46 -8.14 -20.68
CA ASP A 132 -19.08 -7.68 -20.89
C ASP A 132 -18.03 -8.77 -20.58
N GLY A 133 -18.45 -9.89 -20.00
CA GLY A 133 -17.59 -11.03 -19.66
C GLY A 133 -16.92 -10.93 -18.31
N LEU A 134 -15.87 -11.72 -18.11
CA LEU A 134 -15.14 -11.81 -16.84
C LEU A 134 -14.45 -10.48 -16.55
N THR A 135 -14.72 -9.93 -15.36
CA THR A 135 -14.28 -8.58 -14.97
C THR A 135 -13.56 -8.60 -13.62
N ILE A 136 -12.43 -7.92 -13.54
CA ILE A 136 -11.69 -7.66 -12.29
C ILE A 136 -11.84 -6.19 -11.93
N LEU A 137 -12.43 -5.89 -10.76
CA LEU A 137 -12.50 -4.55 -10.18
C LEU A 137 -11.28 -4.31 -9.30
N ALA A 138 -10.41 -3.40 -9.73
CA ALA A 138 -9.15 -3.04 -9.08
C ALA A 138 -8.98 -1.52 -8.98
N THR A 139 -10.09 -0.79 -8.80
CA THR A 139 -10.14 0.68 -8.82
C THR A 139 -9.56 1.35 -7.58
N GLY A 140 -9.21 0.55 -6.57
CA GLY A 140 -8.57 1.02 -5.34
C GLY A 140 -9.48 1.93 -4.50
N PRO A 141 -8.88 2.77 -3.65
CA PRO A 141 -9.63 3.55 -2.67
C PRO A 141 -10.42 4.73 -3.27
N LEU A 142 -10.04 5.18 -4.46
CA LEU A 142 -10.58 6.36 -5.12
C LEU A 142 -11.49 5.98 -6.31
N THR A 143 -12.28 4.92 -6.13
CA THR A 143 -13.35 4.54 -7.07
C THR A 143 -14.30 5.72 -7.29
N SER A 144 -14.66 5.98 -8.55
CA SER A 144 -15.56 7.09 -8.88
C SER A 144 -16.94 6.91 -8.26
N ASP A 145 -17.65 8.01 -8.04
CA ASP A 145 -19.00 7.98 -7.43
C ASP A 145 -19.98 7.15 -8.28
N ALA A 146 -19.87 7.26 -9.61
CA ALA A 146 -20.74 6.52 -10.53
C ALA A 146 -20.52 5.00 -10.44
N LEU A 147 -19.24 4.57 -10.44
CA LEU A 147 -18.93 3.14 -10.29
C LEU A 147 -19.19 2.65 -8.86
N SER A 148 -19.00 3.48 -7.85
CA SER A 148 -19.36 3.16 -6.46
C SER A 148 -20.85 2.87 -6.33
N ALA A 149 -21.70 3.72 -6.89
CA ALA A 149 -23.14 3.50 -6.91
C ALA A 149 -23.54 2.20 -7.65
N GLU A 150 -22.85 1.87 -8.73
CA GLU A 150 -23.07 0.62 -9.46
C GLU A 150 -22.65 -0.63 -8.65
N ILE A 151 -21.54 -0.54 -7.93
CA ILE A 151 -21.11 -1.62 -7.02
C ILE A 151 -22.12 -1.79 -5.89
N GLU A 152 -22.63 -0.72 -5.30
CA GLU A 152 -23.72 -0.79 -4.30
C GLU A 152 -24.98 -1.47 -4.86
N ARG A 153 -25.35 -1.13 -6.06
CA ARG A 153 -26.51 -1.75 -6.75
C ARG A 153 -26.33 -3.27 -6.91
N LEU A 154 -25.12 -3.71 -7.28
CA LEU A 154 -24.81 -5.14 -7.50
C LEU A 154 -24.66 -5.92 -6.20
N THR A 155 -24.09 -5.30 -5.17
CA THR A 155 -23.80 -5.98 -3.89
C THR A 155 -24.98 -5.92 -2.92
N GLY A 156 -25.92 -5.00 -3.13
CA GLY A 156 -27.01 -4.72 -2.19
C GLY A 156 -26.52 -4.17 -0.84
N SER A 157 -25.26 -3.75 -0.76
CA SER A 157 -24.62 -3.29 0.47
C SER A 157 -23.93 -1.95 0.23
N GLY A 158 -24.13 -1.00 1.15
CA GLY A 158 -23.38 0.25 1.15
C GLY A 158 -21.89 0.00 1.29
N HIS A 159 -21.09 0.89 0.71
CA HIS A 159 -19.63 0.85 0.88
C HIS A 159 -19.23 1.19 2.31
N LEU A 160 -18.25 0.46 2.81
CA LEU A 160 -17.50 0.87 3.99
C LEU A 160 -16.43 1.89 3.55
N ALA A 161 -16.14 2.84 4.40
CA ALA A 161 -15.11 3.82 4.12
C ALA A 161 -14.29 4.06 5.39
N PHE A 162 -12.99 4.28 5.18
CA PHE A 162 -12.12 4.85 6.21
C PHE A 162 -11.36 6.03 5.59
N TYR A 163 -10.77 6.85 6.45
CA TYR A 163 -9.99 7.99 6.02
C TYR A 163 -8.50 7.71 6.19
N ASP A 164 -7.73 8.01 5.15
CA ASP A 164 -6.28 7.93 5.12
C ASP A 164 -5.69 9.29 4.80
N SER A 165 -4.47 9.53 5.20
CA SER A 165 -3.78 10.78 4.93
C SER A 165 -2.39 10.58 4.37
N ILE A 166 -1.99 11.52 3.52
CA ILE A 166 -0.69 11.54 2.84
C ILE A 166 0.29 12.32 3.68
N SER A 167 1.52 11.84 3.76
CA SER A 167 2.63 12.56 4.39
C SER A 167 3.21 13.64 3.48
N PRO A 168 3.66 14.79 4.03
CA PRO A 168 4.33 15.83 3.27
C PRO A 168 5.65 15.37 2.66
N ILE A 169 6.01 16.01 1.53
CA ILE A 169 7.30 15.81 0.83
C ILE A 169 8.01 17.14 0.78
N VAL A 170 9.29 17.15 1.14
CA VAL A 170 10.17 18.32 1.13
C VAL A 170 11.25 18.20 0.06
N ASP A 171 11.64 19.33 -0.51
CA ASP A 171 12.77 19.47 -1.40
C ASP A 171 14.08 19.33 -0.62
N ALA A 172 14.98 18.47 -1.10
CA ALA A 172 16.25 18.17 -0.45
C ALA A 172 17.14 19.40 -0.22
N ASP A 173 17.21 20.29 -1.22
CA ASP A 173 18.05 21.50 -1.17
C ASP A 173 17.57 22.52 -0.12
N SER A 174 16.36 22.33 0.42
CA SER A 174 15.79 23.19 1.44
C SER A 174 15.97 22.67 2.87
N ILE A 175 16.61 21.51 3.03
CA ILE A 175 16.91 20.91 4.34
C ILE A 175 18.23 21.45 4.86
N ASP A 176 18.26 21.97 6.09
CA ASP A 176 19.48 22.40 6.76
C ASP A 176 20.25 21.19 7.31
N LEU A 177 21.22 20.73 6.53
CA LEU A 177 22.03 19.54 6.85
C LEU A 177 22.95 19.72 8.10
N GLU A 178 23.16 20.95 8.57
CA GLU A 178 23.95 21.17 9.82
C GLU A 178 23.14 20.82 11.08
N LYS A 179 21.81 20.85 10.99
CA LYS A 179 20.90 20.54 12.10
C LYS A 179 20.42 19.11 12.16
N VAL A 180 20.66 18.35 11.13
CA VAL A 180 20.20 16.96 11.00
C VAL A 180 21.37 15.98 10.89
N TYR A 181 21.08 14.68 10.90
CA TYR A 181 22.11 13.66 10.71
C TYR A 181 21.57 12.43 10.00
N PHE A 182 22.43 11.73 9.28
CA PHE A 182 22.10 10.47 8.62
C PHE A 182 22.35 9.30 9.58
N ALA A 183 21.34 8.45 9.80
CA ALA A 183 21.47 7.22 10.58
C ALA A 183 20.33 6.25 10.28
N ALA A 184 20.62 4.97 10.50
CA ALA A 184 19.62 3.91 10.63
C ALA A 184 19.39 3.58 12.10
N ARG A 185 18.17 3.13 12.44
CA ARG A 185 17.89 2.70 13.83
C ARG A 185 18.71 1.49 14.21
N TRP A 186 19.33 1.54 15.39
CA TRP A 186 20.16 0.47 15.93
C TRP A 186 21.39 0.15 15.07
N ASP A 187 21.84 1.12 14.25
CA ASP A 187 22.92 0.96 13.27
C ASP A 187 22.72 -0.27 12.36
N LYS A 188 21.45 -0.58 12.05
CA LYS A 188 21.08 -1.71 11.19
C LYS A 188 20.86 -1.25 9.76
N GLY A 189 21.69 -1.77 8.86
CA GLY A 189 21.70 -1.37 7.45
C GLY A 189 22.47 -0.08 7.21
N THR A 190 22.17 0.57 6.11
CA THR A 190 22.77 1.84 5.67
C THR A 190 22.12 3.05 6.34
N ALA A 191 22.85 4.13 6.50
CA ALA A 191 22.37 5.39 7.11
C ALA A 191 21.51 6.19 6.10
N ASP A 192 20.36 5.62 5.66
CA ASP A 192 19.57 6.13 4.54
C ASP A 192 18.55 7.20 4.93
N TYR A 193 18.28 7.33 6.23
CA TYR A 193 17.31 8.31 6.73
C TYR A 193 18.02 9.57 7.21
N ILE A 194 17.48 10.74 6.85
CA ILE A 194 17.79 11.99 7.54
C ILE A 194 16.95 12.00 8.83
N ASN A 195 17.62 12.30 9.95
CA ASN A 195 17.01 12.39 11.26
C ASN A 195 17.08 13.83 11.75
N CYS A 196 15.91 14.44 12.00
CA CYS A 196 15.75 15.77 12.57
C CYS A 196 15.53 15.62 14.08
N PRO A 197 16.57 15.79 14.91
CA PRO A 197 16.45 15.63 16.36
C PRO A 197 15.80 16.84 16.99
N MET A 198 15.03 16.61 18.02
CA MET A 198 14.42 17.64 18.86
C MET A 198 14.82 17.44 20.31
N ASP A 199 15.11 18.53 21.02
CA ASP A 199 15.11 18.55 22.46
C ASP A 199 13.68 18.64 23.01
N ARG A 200 13.54 18.68 24.34
CA ARG A 200 12.20 18.74 24.96
C ARG A 200 11.48 20.06 24.67
N THR A 201 12.20 21.15 24.66
CA THR A 201 11.61 22.49 24.44
C THR A 201 11.13 22.64 23.01
N GLU A 202 11.91 22.20 22.05
CA GLU A 202 11.57 22.17 20.62
C GLU A 202 10.37 21.27 20.36
N TYR A 203 10.35 20.08 20.98
CA TYR A 203 9.22 19.16 20.90
C TYR A 203 7.93 19.75 21.47
N ASP A 204 8.00 20.35 22.68
CA ASP A 204 6.83 20.95 23.32
C ASP A 204 6.28 22.11 22.47
N ARG A 205 7.15 22.96 21.91
CA ARG A 205 6.76 24.04 21.00
C ARG A 205 6.09 23.51 19.72
N PHE A 206 6.69 22.48 19.10
CA PHE A 206 6.11 21.82 17.93
C PHE A 206 4.74 21.23 18.25
N LEU A 207 4.63 20.49 19.35
CA LEU A 207 3.39 19.83 19.75
C LEU A 207 2.26 20.85 20.04
N ASP A 208 2.57 21.94 20.74
CA ASP A 208 1.58 22.99 21.04
C ASP A 208 1.09 23.65 19.75
N ALA A 209 1.98 23.94 18.80
CA ALA A 209 1.62 24.47 17.49
C ALA A 209 0.76 23.47 16.68
N LEU A 210 1.12 22.19 16.70
CA LEU A 210 0.38 21.12 16.03
C LEU A 210 -1.06 21.00 16.58
N LEU A 211 -1.21 21.07 17.89
CA LEU A 211 -2.53 20.99 18.56
C LEU A 211 -3.40 22.22 18.35
N ALA A 212 -2.76 23.40 18.17
CA ALA A 212 -3.44 24.68 17.91
C ALA A 212 -3.75 24.90 16.41
N ALA A 213 -3.14 24.12 15.52
CA ALA A 213 -3.27 24.30 14.08
C ALA A 213 -4.70 24.00 13.59
N GLU A 214 -5.16 24.81 12.64
CA GLU A 214 -6.48 24.64 12.06
C GLU A 214 -6.55 23.41 11.13
N PRO A 215 -7.53 22.52 11.33
CA PRO A 215 -7.80 21.44 10.38
C PRO A 215 -8.37 22.01 9.07
N ALA A 216 -8.19 21.29 7.97
CA ALA A 216 -8.87 21.58 6.73
C ALA A 216 -10.40 21.39 6.91
N GLU A 217 -11.19 22.31 6.32
CA GLU A 217 -12.63 22.27 6.48
C GLU A 217 -13.26 21.09 5.74
N THR A 218 -13.92 20.19 6.46
CA THR A 218 -14.88 19.24 5.91
C THR A 218 -15.90 18.87 6.99
N LYS A 219 -17.16 18.94 6.65
CA LYS A 219 -18.29 18.67 7.55
C LYS A 219 -18.45 17.20 7.96
N GLU A 220 -17.68 16.28 7.35
CA GLU A 220 -17.81 14.83 7.53
C GLU A 220 -16.81 14.22 8.54
N TRP A 221 -15.86 15.01 9.05
CA TRP A 221 -14.71 14.51 9.84
C TRP A 221 -14.99 14.21 11.29
N GLU A 222 -15.99 14.80 11.89
CA GLU A 222 -16.27 14.62 13.33
C GLU A 222 -16.71 13.18 13.70
N LYS A 223 -17.01 12.34 12.69
CA LYS A 223 -17.44 10.95 12.80
C LYS A 223 -16.58 9.97 11.98
N ALA A 224 -15.41 10.41 11.52
CA ALA A 224 -14.59 9.59 10.63
C ALA A 224 -13.93 8.42 11.38
N ASP A 225 -14.18 7.20 10.93
CA ASP A 225 -13.38 6.04 11.30
C ASP A 225 -12.06 6.09 10.56
N TYR A 226 -10.97 6.37 11.28
CA TYR A 226 -9.62 6.33 10.75
C TYR A 226 -9.05 4.93 10.84
N PHE A 227 -8.27 4.54 9.83
CA PHE A 227 -7.42 3.37 9.95
C PHE A 227 -6.28 3.64 10.93
N GLU A 228 -6.14 2.81 11.98
CA GLU A 228 -5.15 3.02 13.06
C GLU A 228 -3.70 3.15 12.56
N GLY A 229 -3.35 2.48 11.46
CA GLY A 229 -2.02 2.54 10.86
C GLY A 229 -1.70 3.85 10.10
N CYS A 230 -2.72 4.68 9.81
CA CYS A 230 -2.61 5.91 9.01
C CYS A 230 -3.23 7.12 9.70
N LEU A 231 -3.31 7.08 11.03
CA LEU A 231 -3.86 8.21 11.82
C LEU A 231 -3.09 9.49 11.54
N PRO A 232 -3.81 10.62 11.31
CA PRO A 232 -3.19 11.93 11.26
C PRO A 232 -2.39 12.24 12.53
N ILE A 233 -1.22 12.86 12.37
CA ILE A 233 -0.32 13.13 13.50
C ILE A 233 -0.95 14.00 14.57
N GLU A 234 -1.80 14.95 14.21
CA GLU A 234 -2.55 15.78 15.15
C GLU A 234 -3.61 14.98 15.93
N VAL A 235 -4.18 13.93 15.33
CA VAL A 235 -5.10 13.00 16.02
C VAL A 235 -4.33 12.17 17.04
N LEU A 236 -3.15 11.67 16.68
CA LEU A 236 -2.26 10.99 17.61
C LEU A 236 -1.83 11.91 18.76
N ALA A 237 -1.49 13.18 18.47
CA ALA A 237 -1.08 14.17 19.45
C ALA A 237 -2.19 14.46 20.48
N ARG A 238 -3.45 14.49 20.05
CA ARG A 238 -4.61 14.70 20.95
C ARG A 238 -4.86 13.54 21.92
N ARG A 239 -4.36 12.34 21.63
CA ARG A 239 -4.44 11.17 22.54
C ARG A 239 -3.53 11.31 23.76
N GLY A 240 -2.53 12.21 23.71
CA GLY A 240 -1.62 12.51 24.80
C GLY A 240 -0.31 13.13 24.32
N ARG A 241 0.29 14.00 25.16
CA ARG A 241 1.50 14.76 24.78
C ARG A 241 2.68 13.88 24.36
N ASP A 242 2.81 12.69 24.90
CA ASP A 242 3.91 11.77 24.56
C ASP A 242 3.54 10.75 23.46
N THR A 243 2.30 10.71 23.00
CA THR A 243 1.83 9.69 22.04
C THR A 243 2.66 9.68 20.77
N ILE A 244 2.89 10.86 20.16
CA ILE A 244 3.68 10.93 18.91
C ILE A 244 5.17 10.65 19.15
N ARG A 245 5.68 10.93 20.36
CA ARG A 245 7.06 10.61 20.77
C ARG A 245 7.29 9.11 20.95
N PHE A 246 6.28 8.33 21.29
CA PHE A 246 6.33 6.87 21.34
C PHE A 246 5.89 6.22 20.01
N GLY A 247 5.37 7.01 19.09
CA GLY A 247 4.92 6.63 17.73
C GLY A 247 5.88 7.13 16.63
N PRO A 248 5.40 8.01 15.74
CA PRO A 248 6.16 8.45 14.55
C PRO A 248 7.45 9.21 14.89
N MET A 249 7.51 9.91 16.01
CA MET A 249 8.69 10.68 16.43
C MET A 249 9.57 9.93 17.44
N LYS A 250 9.49 8.62 17.49
CA LYS A 250 10.21 7.79 18.46
C LYS A 250 11.73 7.92 18.31
N PRO A 251 12.49 8.28 19.38
CA PRO A 251 13.95 8.44 19.30
C PRO A 251 14.74 7.14 19.54
N VAL A 252 14.07 6.07 19.96
CA VAL A 252 14.69 4.80 20.35
C VAL A 252 15.50 4.19 19.19
N GLY A 253 16.73 3.79 19.48
CA GLY A 253 17.65 3.22 18.48
C GLY A 253 18.37 4.27 17.61
N LEU A 254 18.21 5.57 17.93
CA LEU A 254 18.92 6.65 17.27
C LEU A 254 19.78 7.41 18.29
N ARG A 255 21.01 7.72 17.90
CA ARG A 255 21.94 8.55 18.64
C ARG A 255 22.43 9.67 17.74
N ASP A 256 22.31 10.90 18.20
CA ASP A 256 22.82 12.06 17.45
C ASP A 256 24.35 12.06 17.53
N PRO A 257 25.08 11.91 16.41
CA PRO A 257 26.53 11.85 16.41
C PRO A 257 27.20 13.16 16.86
N ARG A 258 26.51 14.29 16.76
CA ARG A 258 27.00 15.62 17.16
C ARG A 258 27.04 15.78 18.68
N THR A 259 26.08 15.17 19.39
CA THR A 259 25.95 15.28 20.85
C THR A 259 26.32 13.98 21.59
N GLY A 260 26.38 12.87 20.88
CA GLY A 260 26.55 11.53 21.45
C GLY A 260 25.36 11.04 22.29
N ARG A 261 24.21 11.74 22.24
CA ARG A 261 23.02 11.45 23.07
C ARG A 261 21.84 11.02 22.22
N THR A 262 20.92 10.31 22.83
CA THR A 262 19.59 10.05 22.25
C THR A 262 18.75 11.32 22.35
N PRO A 263 18.20 11.88 21.28
CA PRO A 263 17.33 13.05 21.29
C PRO A 263 16.04 12.80 22.11
N TRP A 264 15.32 13.86 22.45
CA TRP A 264 14.00 13.73 23.08
C TRP A 264 12.97 13.14 22.11
N ALA A 265 12.96 13.64 20.89
CA ALA A 265 12.14 13.15 19.78
C ALA A 265 12.94 13.25 18.47
N VAL A 266 12.53 12.53 17.43
CA VAL A 266 13.18 12.57 16.11
C VAL A 266 12.13 12.46 15.00
N VAL A 267 12.17 13.37 14.05
CA VAL A 267 11.46 13.25 12.78
C VAL A 267 12.38 12.58 11.77
N GLN A 268 11.92 11.52 11.12
CA GLN A 268 12.69 10.81 10.09
C GLN A 268 12.22 11.21 8.71
N LEU A 269 13.17 11.51 7.81
CA LEU A 269 12.91 11.79 6.40
C LEU A 269 13.47 10.63 5.57
N ARG A 270 12.67 10.15 4.60
CA ARG A 270 13.03 9.06 3.70
C ARG A 270 13.10 9.59 2.26
N LYS A 271 14.11 9.15 1.52
CA LYS A 271 14.25 9.46 0.09
C LYS A 271 13.02 9.03 -0.71
N GLU A 272 12.59 9.90 -1.61
CA GLU A 272 11.50 9.62 -2.55
C GLU A 272 11.98 9.03 -3.87
N ASN A 273 13.25 9.26 -4.22
CA ASN A 273 13.83 8.78 -5.48
C ASN A 273 15.34 8.51 -5.34
N VAL A 274 15.94 7.92 -6.37
CA VAL A 274 17.38 7.60 -6.41
C VAL A 274 18.26 8.84 -6.35
N ARG A 275 17.82 9.95 -6.96
CA ARG A 275 18.57 11.21 -6.97
C ARG A 275 18.64 11.88 -5.61
N ALA A 276 17.78 11.47 -4.69
CA ALA A 276 17.65 12.07 -3.36
C ALA A 276 17.36 13.58 -3.40
N ASP A 277 16.61 14.04 -4.42
CA ASP A 277 16.21 15.43 -4.56
C ASP A 277 14.97 15.79 -3.72
N SER A 278 14.30 14.81 -3.17
CA SER A 278 13.12 14.98 -2.34
C SER A 278 13.01 13.92 -1.23
N TYR A 279 12.40 14.31 -0.12
CA TYR A 279 12.24 13.45 1.07
C TYR A 279 10.82 13.51 1.63
N ASN A 280 10.32 12.35 2.02
CA ASN A 280 9.04 12.18 2.68
C ASN A 280 9.19 12.24 4.21
N LEU A 281 8.32 12.95 4.91
CA LEU A 281 8.26 12.95 6.37
C LEU A 281 7.56 11.68 6.85
N VAL A 282 8.31 10.76 7.41
CA VAL A 282 7.80 9.43 7.79
C VAL A 282 6.83 9.53 8.97
N GLY A 283 5.59 9.09 8.76
CA GLY A 283 4.55 9.10 9.79
C GLY A 283 3.94 10.47 10.09
N PHE A 284 4.08 11.42 9.17
CA PHE A 284 3.54 12.78 9.29
C PHE A 284 2.31 13.02 8.41
N GLN A 285 1.52 11.98 8.21
CA GLN A 285 0.18 12.14 7.65
C GLN A 285 -0.57 13.16 8.47
N ASN A 286 -1.24 14.11 7.83
CA ASN A 286 -1.97 15.15 8.53
C ASN A 286 -3.13 15.70 7.71
N HIS A 287 -4.03 16.41 8.41
CA HIS A 287 -5.24 17.01 7.88
C HIS A 287 -5.31 18.51 8.18
N LEU A 288 -4.18 19.14 8.29
CA LEU A 288 -4.12 20.57 8.53
C LEU A 288 -4.34 21.37 7.25
N LYS A 289 -4.81 22.61 7.35
CA LYS A 289 -4.80 23.57 6.24
C LYS A 289 -3.36 23.75 5.72
N PHE A 290 -3.15 23.92 4.43
CA PHE A 290 -1.82 24.00 3.83
C PHE A 290 -0.91 25.07 4.45
N GLY A 291 -1.46 26.24 4.78
CA GLY A 291 -0.72 27.28 5.48
C GLY A 291 -0.26 26.84 6.88
N ALA A 292 -1.19 26.26 7.66
CA ALA A 292 -0.89 25.73 8.99
C ALA A 292 0.13 24.59 8.96
N GLN A 293 0.09 23.72 7.93
CA GLN A 293 1.11 22.68 7.75
C GLN A 293 2.51 23.27 7.62
N ALA A 294 2.68 24.29 6.76
CA ALA A 294 3.97 24.93 6.56
C ALA A 294 4.51 25.55 7.86
N GLU A 295 3.66 26.24 8.61
CA GLU A 295 4.02 26.88 9.89
C GLU A 295 4.46 25.85 10.92
N VAL A 296 3.67 24.80 11.13
CA VAL A 296 3.94 23.75 12.12
C VAL A 296 5.19 22.96 11.74
N LEU A 297 5.31 22.50 10.50
CA LEU A 297 6.40 21.63 10.07
C LEU A 297 7.75 22.36 10.00
N ARG A 298 7.75 23.68 9.82
CA ARG A 298 8.98 24.51 9.90
C ARG A 298 9.48 24.72 11.34
N LEU A 299 8.77 24.26 12.34
CA LEU A 299 9.28 24.20 13.72
C LEU A 299 10.20 23.00 13.96
N ILE A 300 10.27 22.07 13.01
CA ILE A 300 11.15 20.91 13.08
C ILE A 300 12.59 21.35 12.73
N PRO A 301 13.59 21.08 13.59
CA PRO A 301 14.99 21.42 13.34
C PRO A 301 15.46 20.84 11.99
N GLY A 302 16.07 21.70 11.17
CA GLY A 302 16.49 21.38 9.82
C GLY A 302 15.41 21.60 8.74
N LEU A 303 14.17 21.91 9.11
CA LEU A 303 13.07 22.20 8.18
C LEU A 303 12.57 23.65 8.25
N GLU A 304 13.26 24.55 8.91
CA GLU A 304 12.82 25.94 9.12
C GLU A 304 12.60 26.69 7.79
N ASN A 305 13.39 26.36 6.78
CA ASN A 305 13.28 26.94 5.44
C ASN A 305 12.75 25.94 4.39
N ALA A 306 12.14 24.85 4.84
CA ALA A 306 11.71 23.78 3.95
C ALA A 306 10.73 24.25 2.88
N ARG A 307 11.02 23.86 1.63
CA ARG A 307 10.09 23.93 0.50
C ARG A 307 9.31 22.63 0.42
N PHE A 308 7.99 22.71 0.61
CA PHE A 308 7.13 21.54 0.50
C PHE A 308 6.76 21.33 -0.97
N LEU A 309 7.19 20.23 -1.55
CA LEU A 309 6.80 19.79 -2.89
C LEU A 309 5.37 19.21 -2.87
N ARG A 310 4.96 18.68 -1.73
CA ARG A 310 3.63 18.16 -1.48
C ARG A 310 3.26 18.37 -0.01
N TYR A 311 2.02 18.78 0.22
CA TYR A 311 1.43 18.84 1.55
C TYR A 311 0.66 17.55 1.87
N GLY A 312 0.47 17.30 3.16
CA GLY A 312 -0.42 16.25 3.64
C GLY A 312 -1.86 16.53 3.21
N GLN A 313 -2.56 15.47 2.82
CA GLN A 313 -3.96 15.51 2.43
C GLN A 313 -4.67 14.26 2.92
N ILE A 314 -5.94 14.39 3.22
CA ILE A 314 -6.80 13.25 3.55
C ILE A 314 -7.60 12.82 2.33
N HIS A 315 -7.77 11.50 2.24
CA HIS A 315 -8.61 10.85 1.24
C HIS A 315 -9.59 9.90 1.92
N ARG A 316 -10.81 9.86 1.40
CA ARG A 316 -11.77 8.83 1.74
C ARG A 316 -11.42 7.58 0.93
N ASN A 317 -11.11 6.50 1.63
CA ASN A 317 -10.81 5.21 1.04
C ASN A 317 -12.07 4.34 1.08
N THR A 318 -12.54 3.94 -0.08
CA THR A 318 -13.72 3.09 -0.22
C THR A 318 -13.31 1.62 -0.31
N TYR A 319 -14.03 0.74 0.39
CA TYR A 319 -13.87 -0.71 0.29
C TYR A 319 -15.23 -1.40 0.48
N ILE A 320 -15.31 -2.67 0.07
CA ILE A 320 -16.52 -3.48 0.26
C ILE A 320 -16.42 -4.34 1.53
N CYS A 321 -17.56 -4.74 2.06
CA CYS A 321 -17.61 -5.71 3.15
C CYS A 321 -17.32 -7.12 2.61
N ALA A 322 -16.06 -7.37 2.28
CA ALA A 322 -15.62 -8.56 1.58
C ALA A 322 -16.00 -9.89 2.27
N PRO A 323 -16.01 -10.03 3.62
CA PRO A 323 -16.43 -11.28 4.26
C PRO A 323 -17.88 -11.68 3.94
N ALA A 324 -18.76 -10.68 3.78
CA ALA A 324 -20.14 -10.94 3.37
C ALA A 324 -20.27 -11.26 1.87
N LEU A 325 -19.42 -10.66 1.04
CA LEU A 325 -19.63 -10.55 -0.39
C LEU A 325 -18.75 -11.49 -1.23
N LEU A 326 -17.49 -11.72 -0.83
CA LEU A 326 -16.52 -12.45 -1.65
C LEU A 326 -16.33 -13.91 -1.19
N ASP A 327 -16.03 -14.76 -2.17
CA ASP A 327 -15.51 -16.10 -1.93
C ASP A 327 -13.95 -16.11 -1.88
N GLU A 328 -13.35 -17.27 -1.63
CA GLU A 328 -11.89 -17.45 -1.52
C GLU A 328 -11.13 -17.23 -2.84
N ASN A 329 -11.84 -17.17 -3.96
CA ASN A 329 -11.30 -16.82 -5.27
C ASN A 329 -11.51 -15.33 -5.61
N LEU A 330 -11.80 -14.50 -4.61
CA LEU A 330 -12.07 -13.06 -4.75
C LEU A 330 -13.27 -12.73 -5.65
N ARG A 331 -14.13 -13.70 -5.94
CA ARG A 331 -15.35 -13.53 -6.76
C ARG A 331 -16.48 -13.00 -5.89
N LEU A 332 -17.31 -12.14 -6.46
CA LEU A 332 -18.58 -11.76 -5.87
C LEU A 332 -19.53 -12.97 -5.85
N LYS A 333 -19.93 -13.46 -4.68
CA LYS A 333 -20.75 -14.68 -4.50
C LYS A 333 -22.01 -14.69 -5.36
N GLN A 334 -22.68 -13.52 -5.49
CA GLN A 334 -23.91 -13.39 -6.28
C GLN A 334 -23.66 -13.20 -7.79
N HIS A 335 -22.45 -12.77 -8.16
CA HIS A 335 -22.05 -12.47 -9.54
C HIS A 335 -20.64 -13.03 -9.83
N PRO A 336 -20.49 -14.36 -10.06
CA PRO A 336 -19.20 -15.02 -10.18
C PRO A 336 -18.31 -14.54 -11.34
N TRP A 337 -18.87 -13.77 -12.28
CA TRP A 337 -18.15 -13.13 -13.36
C TRP A 337 -17.35 -11.88 -12.92
N LEU A 338 -17.54 -11.44 -11.66
CA LEU A 338 -16.94 -10.23 -11.10
C LEU A 338 -16.00 -10.58 -9.95
N LEU A 339 -14.71 -10.26 -10.12
CA LEU A 339 -13.67 -10.40 -9.10
C LEU A 339 -13.30 -9.02 -8.54
N PHE A 340 -12.82 -9.01 -7.29
CA PHE A 340 -12.32 -7.79 -6.62
C PHE A 340 -10.86 -7.93 -6.26
N ALA A 341 -10.07 -6.88 -6.45
CA ALA A 341 -8.66 -6.83 -6.09
C ALA A 341 -8.24 -5.46 -5.54
N GLY A 342 -7.11 -5.43 -4.87
CA GLY A 342 -6.57 -4.23 -4.25
C GLY A 342 -7.37 -3.78 -3.05
N GLN A 343 -7.19 -2.52 -2.68
CA GLN A 343 -7.78 -1.96 -1.46
C GLN A 343 -9.31 -2.06 -1.43
N LEU A 344 -9.95 -1.98 -2.59
CA LEU A 344 -11.41 -2.16 -2.71
C LEU A 344 -11.90 -3.50 -2.13
N SER A 345 -11.09 -4.56 -2.20
CA SER A 345 -11.40 -5.88 -1.63
C SER A 345 -11.19 -5.99 -0.10
N GLY A 346 -10.76 -4.92 0.56
CA GLY A 346 -10.55 -4.92 2.01
C GLY A 346 -9.12 -5.28 2.46
N VAL A 347 -8.15 -5.19 1.57
CA VAL A 347 -6.74 -5.19 1.96
C VAL A 347 -6.22 -3.77 2.13
N GLU A 348 -5.21 -3.57 2.98
CA GLU A 348 -4.55 -2.30 3.20
C GLU A 348 -3.06 -2.41 2.89
N GLY A 349 -2.56 -1.51 2.04
CA GLY A 349 -1.16 -1.40 1.67
C GLY A 349 -0.86 -1.80 0.24
N TYR A 350 0.27 -1.28 -0.26
CA TYR A 350 0.69 -1.47 -1.65
C TYR A 350 1.02 -2.92 -1.98
N THR A 351 1.76 -3.59 -1.08
CA THR A 351 2.14 -5.00 -1.26
C THR A 351 0.91 -5.90 -1.30
N GLU A 352 -0.05 -5.68 -0.40
CA GLU A 352 -1.29 -6.43 -0.30
C GLU A 352 -2.20 -6.18 -1.51
N SER A 353 -2.20 -4.94 -2.02
CA SER A 353 -2.94 -4.61 -3.25
C SER A 353 -2.36 -5.32 -4.47
N ILE A 354 -1.03 -5.35 -4.62
CA ILE A 354 -0.35 -6.11 -5.68
C ILE A 354 -0.65 -7.61 -5.51
N ALA A 355 -0.57 -8.14 -4.28
CA ALA A 355 -0.82 -9.55 -3.98
C ALA A 355 -2.22 -10.02 -4.40
N THR A 356 -3.26 -9.24 -4.08
CA THR A 356 -4.63 -9.56 -4.50
C THR A 356 -4.83 -9.36 -6.01
N GLY A 357 -4.13 -8.40 -6.63
CA GLY A 357 -4.08 -8.25 -8.08
C GLY A 357 -3.48 -9.49 -8.77
N LEU A 358 -2.36 -9.99 -8.27
CA LEU A 358 -1.72 -11.22 -8.73
C LEU A 358 -2.68 -12.41 -8.67
N LEU A 359 -3.33 -12.62 -7.51
CA LEU A 359 -4.30 -13.71 -7.33
C LEU A 359 -5.51 -13.56 -8.25
N ALA A 360 -6.08 -12.35 -8.36
CA ALA A 360 -7.22 -12.09 -9.24
C ALA A 360 -6.87 -12.38 -10.71
N GLY A 361 -5.65 -12.02 -11.15
CA GLY A 361 -5.16 -12.36 -12.49
C GLY A 361 -5.04 -13.87 -12.72
N ILE A 362 -4.51 -14.61 -11.74
CA ILE A 362 -4.40 -16.09 -11.79
C ILE A 362 -5.79 -16.73 -11.85
N TYR A 363 -6.70 -16.31 -10.96
CA TYR A 363 -8.04 -16.87 -10.86
C TYR A 363 -8.89 -16.54 -12.11
N ALA A 364 -8.81 -15.31 -12.60
CA ALA A 364 -9.50 -14.93 -13.82
C ALA A 364 -8.97 -15.69 -15.04
N ALA A 365 -7.67 -15.96 -15.13
CA ALA A 365 -7.11 -16.76 -16.21
C ALA A 365 -7.59 -18.22 -16.18
N ALA A 366 -7.74 -18.81 -14.99
CA ALA A 366 -8.33 -20.16 -14.86
C ALA A 366 -9.80 -20.16 -15.30
N LEU A 367 -10.60 -19.21 -14.79
CA LEU A 367 -12.01 -19.05 -15.17
C LEU A 367 -12.18 -18.82 -16.68
N ALA A 368 -11.28 -18.04 -17.28
CA ALA A 368 -11.27 -17.82 -18.73
C ALA A 368 -11.06 -19.08 -19.54
N ARG A 369 -10.38 -20.09 -18.98
CA ARG A 369 -10.22 -21.43 -19.60
C ARG A 369 -11.37 -22.40 -19.28
N GLY A 370 -12.35 -21.96 -18.45
CA GLY A 370 -13.42 -22.83 -17.97
C GLY A 370 -13.00 -23.75 -16.82
N GLU A 371 -11.91 -23.44 -16.14
CA GLU A 371 -11.36 -24.16 -14.99
C GLU A 371 -11.79 -23.48 -13.68
N GLU A 372 -12.09 -24.26 -12.65
CA GLU A 372 -12.29 -23.69 -11.31
C GLU A 372 -10.92 -23.35 -10.70
N PRO A 373 -10.71 -22.11 -10.26
CA PRO A 373 -9.42 -21.69 -9.70
C PRO A 373 -9.10 -22.45 -8.41
N ALA A 374 -7.85 -22.92 -8.29
CA ALA A 374 -7.34 -23.44 -7.03
C ALA A 374 -7.04 -22.24 -6.09
N ALA A 375 -7.83 -22.06 -5.05
CA ALA A 375 -7.61 -21.01 -4.05
C ALA A 375 -6.25 -21.19 -3.36
N ALA A 376 -5.57 -20.08 -3.06
CA ALA A 376 -4.33 -20.11 -2.30
C ALA A 376 -4.58 -20.66 -0.88
N PRO A 377 -3.79 -21.65 -0.40
CA PRO A 377 -4.06 -22.32 0.86
C PRO A 377 -3.90 -21.39 2.07
N ARG A 378 -4.74 -21.54 3.08
CA ARG A 378 -4.71 -20.75 4.33
C ARG A 378 -3.33 -20.73 4.99
N ALA A 379 -2.55 -21.79 4.83
CA ALA A 379 -1.23 -21.93 5.42
C ALA A 379 -0.16 -21.01 4.80
N CYS A 380 -0.33 -20.52 3.57
CA CYS A 380 0.59 -19.56 2.95
C CYS A 380 0.17 -18.09 3.23
N ALA A 381 1.04 -17.13 2.98
CA ALA A 381 0.77 -15.72 3.27
C ALA A 381 -0.32 -15.13 2.35
N LEU A 382 -0.28 -15.44 1.07
CA LEU A 382 -1.33 -15.05 0.10
C LEU A 382 -2.70 -15.58 0.53
N GLY A 383 -2.79 -16.87 0.85
CA GLY A 383 -4.04 -17.49 1.31
C GLY A 383 -4.48 -16.99 2.69
N SER A 384 -3.54 -16.67 3.60
CA SER A 384 -3.84 -16.05 4.88
C SER A 384 -4.48 -14.68 4.74
N LEU A 385 -3.99 -13.88 3.78
CA LEU A 385 -4.56 -12.56 3.47
C LEU A 385 -5.98 -12.70 2.93
N VAL A 386 -6.20 -13.59 1.94
CA VAL A 386 -7.53 -13.85 1.39
C VAL A 386 -8.47 -14.40 2.44
N HIS A 387 -8.01 -15.33 3.27
CA HIS A 387 -8.82 -15.89 4.35
C HIS A 387 -9.33 -14.79 5.30
N TYR A 388 -8.46 -13.85 5.70
CA TYR A 388 -8.90 -12.75 6.54
C TYR A 388 -10.02 -11.92 5.88
N ILE A 389 -9.81 -11.45 4.65
CA ILE A 389 -10.79 -10.59 3.97
C ILE A 389 -12.10 -11.31 3.62
N THR A 390 -12.12 -12.64 3.60
CA THR A 390 -13.33 -13.42 3.27
C THR A 390 -14.01 -14.09 4.47
N HIS A 391 -13.32 -14.19 5.63
CA HIS A 391 -13.82 -14.88 6.81
C HIS A 391 -13.80 -14.04 8.09
N ALA A 392 -13.33 -12.79 8.04
CA ALA A 392 -13.39 -11.90 9.19
C ALA A 392 -14.84 -11.65 9.63
N GLU A 393 -15.02 -11.28 10.89
CA GLU A 393 -16.34 -10.92 11.42
C GLU A 393 -16.86 -9.66 10.72
N VAL A 394 -18.00 -9.78 10.04
CA VAL A 394 -18.63 -8.73 9.21
C VAL A 394 -18.81 -7.43 10.00
N LYS A 395 -19.24 -7.51 11.27
CA LYS A 395 -19.54 -6.33 12.09
C LYS A 395 -18.33 -5.45 12.38
N ASN A 396 -17.14 -6.07 12.47
CA ASN A 396 -15.90 -5.42 12.87
C ASN A 396 -14.87 -5.44 11.75
N PHE A 397 -15.29 -5.72 10.51
CA PHE A 397 -14.38 -5.83 9.39
C PHE A 397 -13.74 -4.50 9.05
N GLN A 398 -12.42 -4.49 9.06
CA GLN A 398 -11.58 -3.39 8.61
C GLN A 398 -10.50 -3.92 7.67
N PRO A 399 -10.04 -3.13 6.70
CA PRO A 399 -8.93 -3.52 5.84
C PRO A 399 -7.69 -3.93 6.65
N ALA A 400 -6.96 -4.92 6.16
CA ALA A 400 -5.83 -5.46 6.88
C ALA A 400 -4.53 -5.45 6.06
N ASN A 401 -3.46 -5.19 6.79
CA ASN A 401 -2.07 -5.41 6.37
C ASN A 401 -1.64 -6.83 6.69
N MET A 402 -0.68 -7.36 5.94
CA MET A 402 -0.07 -8.64 6.27
C MET A 402 0.72 -8.56 7.57
N THR A 403 0.26 -9.28 8.58
CA THR A 403 0.87 -9.40 9.91
C THR A 403 0.98 -10.87 10.31
N PHE A 404 1.76 -11.17 11.36
CA PHE A 404 1.85 -12.54 11.87
C PHE A 404 0.54 -13.07 12.46
N ASP A 405 -0.36 -12.18 12.88
CA ASP A 405 -1.66 -12.58 13.40
C ASP A 405 -2.60 -13.09 12.30
N LEU A 406 -2.36 -12.68 11.05
CA LEU A 406 -3.07 -13.22 9.89
C LEU A 406 -2.53 -14.58 9.46
N LEU A 407 -1.22 -14.83 9.60
CA LEU A 407 -0.64 -16.14 9.30
C LEU A 407 -1.23 -17.21 10.20
N GLU A 408 -1.44 -18.38 9.63
CA GLU A 408 -1.89 -19.52 10.42
C GLU A 408 -0.93 -19.78 11.60
N PRO A 409 -1.42 -19.88 12.84
CA PRO A 409 -0.55 -20.06 14.00
C PRO A 409 0.17 -21.41 13.96
N LEU A 410 1.36 -21.49 14.57
CA LEU A 410 2.02 -22.77 14.80
C LEU A 410 1.14 -23.64 15.72
N GLU A 411 1.25 -24.96 15.56
CA GLU A 411 0.61 -25.91 16.44
C GLU A 411 0.89 -25.61 17.91
N GLU A 412 -0.12 -25.78 18.77
CA GLU A 412 -0.05 -25.35 20.16
C GLU A 412 1.13 -25.98 20.93
N GLU A 413 1.41 -27.26 20.66
CA GLU A 413 2.54 -27.96 21.26
C GLU A 413 3.89 -27.36 20.86
N LEU A 414 4.07 -27.04 19.57
CA LEU A 414 5.27 -26.43 19.04
C LEU A 414 5.44 -24.99 19.58
N ARG A 415 4.34 -24.24 19.65
CA ARG A 415 4.30 -22.88 20.19
C ARG A 415 4.67 -22.83 21.67
N LYS A 416 4.27 -23.84 22.46
CA LYS A 416 4.64 -23.97 23.88
C LYS A 416 6.12 -24.31 24.09
N LYS A 417 6.69 -25.11 23.19
CA LYS A 417 8.12 -25.51 23.24
C LYS A 417 9.07 -24.37 22.87
N ILE A 418 8.69 -23.51 21.92
CA ILE A 418 9.55 -22.45 21.40
C ILE A 418 9.22 -21.13 22.09
N ARG A 419 10.08 -20.70 23.03
CA ARG A 419 9.91 -19.43 23.76
C ARG A 419 10.36 -18.22 22.96
N ASP A 420 11.35 -18.36 22.09
CA ASP A 420 11.87 -17.27 21.26
C ASP A 420 10.85 -16.88 20.18
N LYS A 421 10.41 -15.63 20.22
CA LYS A 421 9.49 -15.06 19.26
C LYS A 421 10.04 -15.04 17.83
N LYS A 422 11.35 -14.77 17.67
CA LYS A 422 12.00 -14.73 16.35
C LYS A 422 12.01 -16.11 15.71
N GLU A 423 12.30 -17.13 16.51
CA GLU A 423 12.29 -18.52 16.05
C GLU A 423 10.86 -18.97 15.65
N ARG A 424 9.84 -18.59 16.42
CA ARG A 424 8.44 -18.84 16.02
C ARG A 424 8.08 -18.18 14.68
N HIS A 425 8.49 -16.92 14.48
CA HIS A 425 8.27 -16.21 13.22
C HIS A 425 9.01 -16.88 12.06
N ARG A 426 10.25 -17.33 12.26
CA ARG A 426 11.01 -18.06 11.25
C ARG A 426 10.27 -19.32 10.79
N LEU A 427 9.81 -20.14 11.75
CA LEU A 427 9.07 -21.37 11.45
C LEU A 427 7.72 -21.11 10.76
N GLN A 428 7.00 -20.03 11.15
CA GLN A 428 5.77 -19.65 10.45
C GLN A 428 6.05 -19.27 8.99
N CYS A 429 7.13 -18.51 8.75
CA CYS A 429 7.52 -18.14 7.38
C CYS A 429 7.94 -19.37 6.56
N GLU A 430 8.73 -20.28 7.12
CA GLU A 430 9.15 -21.51 6.43
C GLU A 430 7.95 -22.38 6.05
N ARG A 431 7.00 -22.56 6.99
CA ARG A 431 5.78 -23.30 6.71
C ARG A 431 4.94 -22.62 5.62
N ALA A 432 4.80 -21.30 5.67
CA ALA A 432 4.03 -20.56 4.68
C ALA A 432 4.64 -20.71 3.28
N LEU A 433 5.97 -20.59 3.16
CA LEU A 433 6.67 -20.76 1.89
C LEU A 433 6.55 -22.20 1.36
N ALA A 434 6.63 -23.21 2.22
CA ALA A 434 6.44 -24.60 1.81
C ALA A 434 5.00 -24.88 1.32
N ALA A 435 4.01 -24.33 2.00
CA ALA A 435 2.60 -24.41 1.60
C ALA A 435 2.35 -23.72 0.26
N PHE A 436 2.97 -22.54 0.08
CA PHE A 436 2.92 -21.81 -1.18
C PHE A 436 3.54 -22.63 -2.33
N ASP A 437 4.74 -23.17 -2.15
CA ASP A 437 5.44 -23.93 -3.19
C ASP A 437 4.64 -25.16 -3.63
N ALA A 438 4.03 -25.88 -2.66
CA ALA A 438 3.15 -27.00 -2.95
C ALA A 438 1.92 -26.59 -3.79
N TRP A 439 1.27 -25.48 -3.44
CA TRP A 439 0.15 -24.95 -4.19
C TRP A 439 0.56 -24.45 -5.57
N TRP A 440 1.66 -23.70 -5.65
CA TRP A 440 2.13 -23.09 -6.89
C TRP A 440 2.49 -24.09 -7.97
N THR A 441 2.98 -25.29 -7.59
CA THR A 441 3.23 -26.37 -8.54
C THR A 441 1.96 -26.93 -9.16
N ALA A 442 0.81 -26.80 -8.49
CA ALA A 442 -0.49 -27.24 -8.99
C ALA A 442 -1.21 -26.16 -9.82
N VAL A 443 -0.78 -24.89 -9.73
CA VAL A 443 -1.34 -23.80 -10.54
C VAL A 443 -0.80 -23.91 -11.97
N PRO A 444 -1.68 -23.89 -13.01
CA PRO A 444 -1.23 -23.93 -14.40
C PRO A 444 -0.22 -22.81 -14.71
N GLN A 445 0.97 -23.18 -15.09
CA GLN A 445 2.04 -22.26 -15.47
C GLN A 445 1.90 -21.86 -16.95
N PRO A 446 2.39 -20.67 -17.37
CA PRO A 446 2.42 -20.31 -18.78
C PRO A 446 3.21 -21.35 -19.57
N ALA A 447 2.77 -21.68 -20.78
CA ALA A 447 3.53 -22.55 -21.67
C ALA A 447 4.96 -22.00 -21.80
N GLN A 448 5.97 -22.84 -21.54
CA GLN A 448 7.38 -22.47 -21.67
C GLN A 448 7.63 -21.98 -23.10
N GLY A 449 7.93 -20.69 -23.27
CA GLY A 449 8.21 -20.09 -24.58
C GLY A 449 8.02 -18.58 -24.66
N ILE A 450 7.52 -17.91 -23.61
CA ILE A 450 7.46 -16.45 -23.57
C ILE A 450 8.57 -15.98 -22.63
N PRO A 451 9.55 -15.17 -23.10
CA PRO A 451 10.59 -14.60 -22.23
C PRO A 451 9.94 -13.77 -21.10
N ALA A 452 10.45 -13.92 -19.89
CA ALA A 452 10.00 -13.21 -18.68
C ALA A 452 10.34 -11.72 -18.76
#